data_77486d21df9a7f684280ee0008c17888
#
_entry.id   77486d21df9a7f684280ee0008c17888
#
_cell.length_a   1.000
_cell.length_b   1.000
_cell.length_c   1.000
_cell.angle_alpha   90.00
_cell.angle_beta   90.00
_cell.angle_gamma   90.00
#
_symmetry.space_group_name_H-M   'P 1'
#
loop_
_entity.id
_entity.type
_entity.pdbx_description
1 polymer ?
#
loop_
_entity_poly.entity_id
_entity_poly.type
_entity_poly.pdbx_seq_one_letter_code
_entity_poly.pdbx_strand_id
1 'polypeptide(L)'
;MSADMKKIKIADIDIFYLSYDEPNKQEHWADIKNKVPWAKWVDGVEGSDAAHKDSANKSDTDRFITVDGDNKLVNFEKLIDLELDFTDYELENLNQSVISFTGYNNINGLMYGNGGIKCWPKQAVLDMKTHEAAESEGSAVDFCWDMNYIQLNECFSHVYNNRTPYQAYLSLIHISEPTRLRT
;
A
#
# COMPACT_ATOMS: atom_id res chain seq x y z
N MET A 1 -22.81 -11.96 -13.59
CA MET A 1 -21.87 -11.08 -12.87
C MET A 1 -20.81 -10.66 -13.84
N SER A 2 -20.62 -9.35 -13.98
CA SER A 2 -19.93 -8.74 -15.11
C SER A 2 -18.42 -9.01 -15.09
N ALA A 3 -17.83 -9.28 -16.27
CA ALA A 3 -16.39 -9.33 -16.51
C ALA A 3 -15.68 -8.02 -16.10
N ASP A 4 -16.43 -6.92 -16.00
CA ASP A 4 -15.93 -5.60 -15.57
C ASP A 4 -15.39 -5.57 -14.13
N MET A 5 -15.89 -6.41 -13.22
CA MET A 5 -15.42 -6.44 -11.83
C MET A 5 -13.99 -6.97 -11.66
N LYS A 6 -13.44 -7.58 -12.70
CA LYS A 6 -12.06 -8.09 -12.72
C LYS A 6 -11.09 -7.16 -13.46
N LYS A 7 -11.57 -6.04 -13.96
CA LYS A 7 -10.76 -4.99 -14.57
C LYS A 7 -10.69 -3.80 -13.64
N ILE A 8 -9.48 -3.38 -13.33
CA ILE A 8 -9.23 -2.30 -12.38
C ILE A 8 -8.49 -1.19 -13.12
N LYS A 9 -9.13 -0.05 -13.28
CA LYS A 9 -8.52 1.17 -13.82
C LYS A 9 -8.05 2.03 -12.66
N ILE A 10 -6.77 2.30 -12.59
CA ILE A 10 -6.19 3.06 -11.48
C ILE A 10 -6.74 4.50 -11.42
N ALA A 11 -7.06 5.10 -12.57
CA ALA A 11 -7.67 6.43 -12.64
C ALA A 11 -9.04 6.53 -11.93
N ASP A 12 -9.75 5.41 -11.81
CA ASP A 12 -11.10 5.35 -11.22
C ASP A 12 -11.09 5.00 -9.73
N ILE A 13 -9.90 4.90 -9.10
CA ILE A 13 -9.73 4.48 -7.71
C ILE A 13 -9.28 5.65 -6.84
N ASP A 14 -9.78 5.69 -5.60
CA ASP A 14 -9.30 6.61 -4.58
C ASP A 14 -7.82 6.32 -4.23
N ILE A 15 -7.03 7.38 -4.13
CA ILE A 15 -5.61 7.31 -3.75
C ILE A 15 -5.41 8.09 -2.45
N PHE A 16 -4.83 7.43 -1.46
CA PHE A 16 -4.54 8.00 -0.14
C PHE A 16 -3.04 8.06 0.10
N TYR A 17 -2.57 9.20 0.56
CA TYR A 17 -1.24 9.33 1.14
C TYR A 17 -1.34 9.13 2.64
N LEU A 18 -0.58 8.18 3.19
CA LEU A 18 -0.58 7.85 4.61
C LEU A 18 0.67 8.39 5.26
N SER A 19 0.54 9.24 6.28
CA SER A 19 1.68 9.75 7.03
C SER A 19 1.37 9.88 8.52
N TYR A 20 2.43 9.87 9.33
CA TYR A 20 2.33 10.07 10.76
C TYR A 20 3.27 11.18 11.23
N ASP A 21 4.56 10.89 11.39
CA ASP A 21 5.57 11.82 11.87
C ASP A 21 6.78 11.96 10.93
N GLU A 22 6.63 11.56 9.65
CA GLU A 22 7.69 11.70 8.66
C GLU A 22 8.10 13.17 8.50
N PRO A 23 9.41 13.49 8.60
CA PRO A 23 9.87 14.87 8.56
C PRO A 23 9.63 15.57 7.21
N ASN A 24 9.46 14.81 6.14
CA ASN A 24 9.24 15.28 4.78
C ASN A 24 7.80 15.07 4.28
N LYS A 25 6.85 14.72 5.16
CA LYS A 25 5.47 14.41 4.77
C LYS A 25 4.77 15.55 4.02
N GLN A 26 5.03 16.80 4.37
CA GLN A 26 4.43 17.95 3.68
C GLN A 26 4.94 18.09 2.24
N GLU A 27 6.24 17.87 2.02
CA GLU A 27 6.84 17.90 0.69
C GLU A 27 6.29 16.75 -0.17
N HIS A 28 6.24 15.54 0.38
CA HIS A 28 5.70 14.36 -0.32
C HIS A 28 4.22 14.52 -0.63
N TRP A 29 3.44 15.05 0.31
CA TRP A 29 2.02 15.36 0.05
C TRP A 29 1.84 16.38 -1.08
N ALA A 30 2.61 17.46 -1.05
CA ALA A 30 2.53 18.48 -2.10
C ALA A 30 2.89 17.89 -3.49
N ASP A 31 3.89 17.03 -3.55
CA ASP A 31 4.28 16.31 -4.77
C ASP A 31 3.16 15.39 -5.27
N ILE A 32 2.60 14.57 -4.39
CA ILE A 32 1.48 13.67 -4.73
C ILE A 32 0.26 14.47 -5.17
N LYS A 33 -0.11 15.51 -4.44
CA LYS A 33 -1.30 16.33 -4.75
C LYS A 33 -1.19 17.06 -6.09
N ASN A 34 0.02 17.44 -6.46
CA ASN A 34 0.29 18.03 -7.78
C ASN A 34 0.16 17.00 -8.91
N LYS A 35 0.59 15.77 -8.70
CA LYS A 35 0.52 14.67 -9.67
C LYS A 35 -0.87 14.05 -9.75
N VAL A 36 -1.54 13.92 -8.61
CA VAL A 36 -2.84 13.28 -8.43
C VAL A 36 -3.78 14.23 -7.68
N PRO A 37 -4.44 15.18 -8.38
CA PRO A 37 -5.25 16.22 -7.74
C PRO A 37 -6.41 15.71 -6.88
N TRP A 38 -6.92 14.50 -7.12
CA TRP A 38 -7.99 13.87 -6.32
C TRP A 38 -7.45 13.05 -5.15
N ALA A 39 -6.14 12.91 -4.98
CA ALA A 39 -5.58 12.22 -3.83
C ALA A 39 -6.08 12.82 -2.51
N LYS A 40 -6.30 11.95 -1.55
CA LYS A 40 -6.74 12.25 -0.18
C LYS A 40 -5.57 12.01 0.79
N TRP A 41 -5.51 12.77 1.88
CA TRP A 41 -4.47 12.63 2.89
C TRP A 41 -5.03 12.07 4.19
N VAL A 42 -4.40 11.02 4.69
CA VAL A 42 -4.60 10.49 6.04
C VAL A 42 -3.32 10.74 6.83
N ASP A 43 -3.35 11.69 7.76
CA ASP A 43 -2.20 12.15 8.52
C ASP A 43 -2.43 11.99 10.03
N GLY A 44 -1.39 11.60 10.75
CA GLY A 44 -1.38 11.57 12.21
C GLY A 44 -2.23 10.49 12.85
N VAL A 45 -2.71 9.51 12.10
CA VAL A 45 -3.40 8.34 12.66
C VAL A 45 -2.35 7.37 13.20
N GLU A 46 -2.39 7.13 14.51
CA GLU A 46 -1.48 6.21 15.17
C GLU A 46 -1.84 4.76 14.85
N GLY A 47 -0.85 4.01 14.38
CA GLY A 47 -1.01 2.61 13.99
C GLY A 47 -1.34 2.42 12.52
N SER A 48 -0.67 1.43 11.91
CA SER A 48 -0.84 1.10 10.49
C SER A 48 -2.24 0.57 10.20
N ASP A 49 -2.78 -0.29 11.07
CA ASP A 49 -4.14 -0.83 10.98
C ASP A 49 -5.18 0.30 10.96
N ALA A 50 -5.08 1.21 11.93
CA ALA A 50 -6.02 2.32 12.07
C ALA A 50 -5.95 3.27 10.86
N ALA A 51 -4.75 3.58 10.35
CA ALA A 51 -4.57 4.45 9.19
C ALA A 51 -5.16 3.85 7.90
N HIS A 52 -4.99 2.54 7.67
CA HIS A 52 -5.58 1.87 6.53
C HIS A 52 -7.10 1.75 6.64
N LYS A 53 -7.63 1.46 7.84
CA LYS A 53 -9.08 1.44 8.09
C LYS A 53 -9.71 2.83 7.95
N ASP A 54 -9.01 3.88 8.37
CA ASP A 54 -9.45 5.26 8.14
C ASP A 54 -9.52 5.58 6.65
N SER A 55 -8.52 5.14 5.86
CA SER A 55 -8.56 5.26 4.39
C SER A 55 -9.72 4.49 3.78
N ALA A 56 -9.93 3.23 4.21
CA ALA A 56 -11.04 2.42 3.76
C ALA A 56 -12.39 3.08 4.05
N ASN A 57 -12.58 3.63 5.24
CA ASN A 57 -13.82 4.35 5.62
C ASN A 57 -14.05 5.62 4.78
N LYS A 58 -12.98 6.31 4.39
CA LYS A 58 -13.04 7.53 3.56
C LYS A 58 -13.07 7.26 2.06
N SER A 59 -12.87 6.01 1.64
CA SER A 59 -12.90 5.63 0.23
C SER A 59 -14.33 5.54 -0.27
N ASP A 60 -14.57 6.11 -1.46
CA ASP A 60 -15.81 6.01 -2.21
C ASP A 60 -15.80 4.83 -3.20
N THR A 61 -14.66 4.14 -3.32
CA THR A 61 -14.44 3.04 -4.28
C THR A 61 -14.26 1.70 -3.55
N ASP A 62 -14.59 0.59 -4.22
CA ASP A 62 -14.48 -0.77 -3.66
C ASP A 62 -13.03 -1.22 -3.44
N ARG A 63 -12.10 -0.56 -4.11
CA ARG A 63 -10.66 -0.63 -3.89
C ARG A 63 -10.09 0.77 -3.74
N PHE A 64 -8.99 0.89 -3.02
CA PHE A 64 -8.26 2.14 -2.90
C PHE A 64 -6.75 1.89 -2.91
N ILE A 65 -6.00 2.90 -3.27
CA ILE A 65 -4.54 2.86 -3.25
C ILE A 65 -4.04 3.62 -2.03
N THR A 66 -3.02 3.06 -1.36
CA THR A 66 -2.22 3.79 -0.38
C THR A 66 -0.81 4.05 -0.91
N VAL A 67 -0.27 5.20 -0.54
CA VAL A 67 1.13 5.58 -0.73
C VAL A 67 1.70 5.88 0.65
N ASP A 68 2.69 5.09 1.09
CA ASP A 68 3.29 5.24 2.41
C ASP A 68 4.07 6.56 2.53
N GLY A 69 4.10 7.13 3.74
CA GLY A 69 4.58 8.48 4.03
C GLY A 69 6.05 8.75 3.69
N ASP A 70 6.87 7.71 3.67
CA ASP A 70 8.27 7.79 3.27
C ASP A 70 8.52 7.55 1.77
N ASN A 71 7.45 7.44 0.97
CA ASN A 71 7.54 7.17 -0.46
C ASN A 71 7.27 8.42 -1.32
N LYS A 72 8.05 8.58 -2.39
CA LYS A 72 7.74 9.47 -3.51
C LYS A 72 7.15 8.69 -4.67
N LEU A 73 6.08 9.22 -5.22
CA LEU A 73 5.43 8.67 -6.41
C LEU A 73 6.28 8.99 -7.65
N VAL A 74 6.64 7.96 -8.41
CA VAL A 74 7.38 8.06 -9.68
C VAL A 74 6.57 7.44 -10.82
N ASN A 75 6.84 7.87 -12.05
CA ASN A 75 6.13 7.37 -13.24
C ASN A 75 4.59 7.42 -13.08
N PHE A 76 4.09 8.50 -12.47
CA PHE A 76 2.70 8.59 -12.04
C PHE A 76 1.73 8.57 -13.23
N GLU A 77 2.08 9.11 -14.39
CA GLU A 77 1.26 9.05 -15.59
C GLU A 77 1.01 7.59 -15.99
N LYS A 78 2.08 6.78 -15.98
CA LYS A 78 1.96 5.34 -16.27
C LYS A 78 1.13 4.61 -15.20
N LEU A 79 1.22 5.00 -13.94
CA LEU A 79 0.39 4.43 -12.88
C LEU A 79 -1.09 4.76 -13.11
N ILE A 80 -1.41 6.02 -13.39
CA ILE A 80 -2.79 6.47 -13.58
C ILE A 80 -3.41 5.83 -14.84
N ASP A 81 -2.63 5.67 -15.91
CA ASP A 81 -3.09 5.04 -17.15
C ASP A 81 -3.16 3.51 -17.07
N LEU A 82 -2.76 2.92 -15.93
CA LEU A 82 -2.70 1.47 -15.79
C LEU A 82 -4.11 0.87 -15.68
N GLU A 83 -4.38 -0.09 -16.54
CA GLU A 83 -5.53 -0.98 -16.47
C GLU A 83 -5.04 -2.40 -16.14
N LEU A 84 -5.49 -2.93 -15.00
CA LEU A 84 -5.17 -4.28 -14.55
C LEU A 84 -6.30 -5.22 -14.97
N ASP A 85 -5.94 -6.33 -15.59
CA ASP A 85 -6.90 -7.35 -16.01
C ASP A 85 -6.67 -8.66 -15.23
N PHE A 86 -7.63 -9.02 -14.40
CA PHE A 86 -7.65 -10.21 -13.59
C PHE A 86 -8.72 -11.21 -14.03
N THR A 87 -9.04 -11.23 -15.32
CA THR A 87 -10.10 -12.10 -15.86
C THR A 87 -9.87 -13.58 -15.52
N ASP A 88 -8.62 -14.01 -15.45
CA ASP A 88 -8.24 -15.39 -15.10
C ASP A 88 -8.25 -15.68 -13.60
N TYR A 89 -8.43 -14.68 -12.76
CA TYR A 89 -8.51 -14.86 -11.30
C TYR A 89 -9.96 -15.19 -10.89
N GLU A 90 -10.11 -15.97 -9.83
CA GLU A 90 -11.39 -16.10 -9.15
C GLU A 90 -11.73 -14.79 -8.45
N LEU A 91 -12.96 -14.31 -8.59
CA LEU A 91 -13.39 -13.02 -8.03
C LEU A 91 -13.28 -12.98 -6.50
N GLU A 92 -13.59 -14.08 -5.83
CA GLU A 92 -13.48 -14.20 -4.38
C GLU A 92 -12.03 -14.01 -3.92
N ASN A 93 -11.07 -14.68 -4.58
CA ASN A 93 -9.66 -14.54 -4.29
C ASN A 93 -9.17 -13.12 -4.59
N LEU A 94 -9.59 -12.52 -5.69
CA LEU A 94 -9.24 -11.14 -6.03
C LEU A 94 -9.73 -10.15 -4.96
N ASN A 95 -10.96 -10.34 -4.45
CA ASN A 95 -11.55 -9.47 -3.43
C ASN A 95 -10.88 -9.62 -2.05
N GLN A 96 -10.09 -10.67 -1.84
CA GLN A 96 -9.29 -10.90 -0.63
C GLN A 96 -7.81 -10.60 -0.84
N SER A 97 -7.40 -10.14 -2.02
CA SER A 97 -5.99 -9.96 -2.36
C SER A 97 -5.63 -8.48 -2.48
N VAL A 98 -4.51 -8.13 -1.85
CA VAL A 98 -3.83 -6.85 -2.05
C VAL A 98 -3.00 -6.93 -3.33
N ILE A 99 -3.12 -5.94 -4.20
CA ILE A 99 -2.24 -5.79 -5.36
C ILE A 99 -1.08 -4.89 -4.93
N SER A 100 0.12 -5.44 -4.91
CA SER A 100 1.33 -4.75 -4.47
C SER A 100 2.24 -4.43 -5.64
N PHE A 101 2.82 -3.25 -5.64
CA PHE A 101 3.80 -2.82 -6.63
C PHE A 101 5.22 -2.91 -6.07
N THR A 102 6.19 -3.07 -6.96
CA THR A 102 7.61 -3.04 -6.60
C THR A 102 8.01 -1.65 -6.11
N GLY A 103 8.82 -1.59 -5.05
CA GLY A 103 9.46 -0.37 -4.55
C GLY A 103 10.94 -0.32 -4.89
N TYR A 104 11.50 0.89 -4.95
CA TYR A 104 12.92 1.14 -5.09
C TYR A 104 13.44 1.86 -3.85
N ASN A 105 14.44 1.28 -3.19
CA ASN A 105 15.06 1.89 -2.03
C ASN A 105 16.18 2.84 -2.47
N ASN A 106 15.99 4.11 -2.19
CA ASN A 106 16.88 5.19 -2.64
C ASN A 106 18.26 5.20 -1.93
N ILE A 107 18.39 4.51 -0.78
CA ILE A 107 19.64 4.47 -0.02
C ILE A 107 20.61 3.44 -0.61
N ASN A 108 20.12 2.26 -0.94
CA ASN A 108 20.97 1.14 -1.36
C ASN A 108 20.72 0.68 -2.81
N GLY A 109 19.78 1.29 -3.52
CA GLY A 109 19.44 0.94 -4.89
C GLY A 109 18.69 -0.38 -5.06
N LEU A 110 18.18 -0.97 -3.98
CA LEU A 110 17.51 -2.26 -4.02
C LEU A 110 16.07 -2.11 -4.56
N MET A 111 15.74 -2.93 -5.56
CA MET A 111 14.37 -3.20 -5.96
C MET A 111 13.80 -4.32 -5.09
N TYR A 112 12.60 -4.14 -4.54
CA TYR A 112 11.98 -5.13 -3.66
C TYR A 112 10.47 -5.20 -3.90
N GLY A 113 9.90 -6.37 -3.66
CA GLY A 113 8.45 -6.57 -3.67
C GLY A 113 7.78 -5.95 -2.45
N ASN A 114 6.46 -5.86 -2.48
CA ASN A 114 5.69 -5.31 -1.39
C ASN A 114 6.06 -3.84 -1.05
N GLY A 115 6.27 -3.02 -2.11
CA GLY A 115 6.64 -1.61 -1.97
C GLY A 115 5.54 -0.77 -1.31
N GLY A 116 5.85 0.50 -1.05
CA GLY A 116 4.98 1.45 -0.36
C GLY A 116 3.74 1.92 -1.14
N ILE A 117 3.48 1.35 -2.32
CA ILE A 117 2.23 1.55 -3.05
C ILE A 117 1.49 0.22 -3.14
N LYS A 118 0.25 0.21 -2.66
CA LYS A 118 -0.61 -0.98 -2.66
C LYS A 118 -2.04 -0.61 -3.01
N CYS A 119 -2.71 -1.48 -3.80
CA CYS A 119 -4.14 -1.37 -4.08
C CYS A 119 -4.91 -2.39 -3.23
N TRP A 120 -5.70 -1.88 -2.30
CA TRP A 120 -6.37 -2.63 -1.25
C TRP A 120 -7.83 -2.88 -1.60
N PRO A 121 -8.36 -4.09 -1.36
CA PRO A 121 -9.81 -4.30 -1.35
C PRO A 121 -10.39 -3.70 -0.07
N LYS A 122 -11.33 -2.75 -0.22
CA LYS A 122 -11.91 -1.96 0.89
C LYS A 122 -12.46 -2.83 1.99
N GLN A 123 -13.32 -3.79 1.64
CA GLN A 123 -13.98 -4.62 2.63
C GLN A 123 -12.99 -5.51 3.39
N ALA A 124 -12.00 -6.09 2.70
CA ALA A 124 -11.00 -6.92 3.34
C ALA A 124 -10.15 -6.11 4.36
N VAL A 125 -9.84 -4.84 4.05
CA VAL A 125 -9.17 -3.94 5.00
C VAL A 125 -10.03 -3.66 6.23
N LEU A 126 -11.33 -3.45 6.06
CA LEU A 126 -12.23 -3.21 7.20
C LEU A 126 -12.35 -4.44 8.11
N ASP A 127 -12.30 -5.63 7.52
CA ASP A 127 -12.47 -6.91 8.23
C ASP A 127 -11.16 -7.48 8.78
N MET A 128 -9.98 -6.98 8.32
CA MET A 128 -8.69 -7.52 8.73
C MET A 128 -8.42 -7.33 10.22
N LYS A 129 -7.69 -8.30 10.79
CA LYS A 129 -7.20 -8.26 12.16
C LYS A 129 -5.67 -8.31 12.15
N THR A 130 -5.05 -7.21 12.51
CA THR A 130 -3.59 -7.10 12.59
C THR A 130 -3.10 -7.26 14.02
N HIS A 131 -1.78 -7.37 14.20
CA HIS A 131 -1.16 -7.43 15.52
C HIS A 131 -1.50 -6.20 16.39
N GLU A 132 -1.69 -5.03 15.79
CA GLU A 132 -2.07 -3.79 16.49
C GLU A 132 -3.47 -3.89 17.12
N ALA A 133 -4.38 -4.63 16.47
CA ALA A 133 -5.72 -4.89 17.01
C ALA A 133 -5.77 -6.14 17.91
N ALA A 134 -4.74 -6.99 17.85
CA ALA A 134 -4.69 -8.30 18.50
C ALA A 134 -3.85 -8.33 19.78
N GLU A 135 -3.52 -7.18 20.38
CA GLU A 135 -2.75 -7.13 21.65
C GLU A 135 -3.31 -8.03 22.78
N SER A 136 -4.56 -8.47 22.64
CA SER A 136 -5.20 -9.38 23.60
C SER A 136 -5.10 -10.88 23.24
N GLU A 137 -4.65 -11.26 22.03
CA GLU A 137 -4.73 -12.66 21.54
C GLU A 137 -3.38 -13.33 21.24
N GLY A 138 -2.25 -12.67 21.45
CA GLY A 138 -0.90 -13.28 21.38
C GLY A 138 -0.43 -13.71 19.97
N SER A 139 -1.09 -13.28 18.93
CA SER A 139 -0.73 -13.56 17.54
C SER A 139 -0.11 -12.30 16.92
N ALA A 140 1.22 -12.22 16.94
CA ALA A 140 1.97 -11.15 16.28
C ALA A 140 2.06 -11.45 14.77
N VAL A 141 0.99 -11.21 14.03
CA VAL A 141 1.01 -11.27 12.57
C VAL A 141 1.19 -9.84 12.06
N ASP A 142 2.27 -9.59 11.31
CA ASP A 142 2.47 -8.31 10.66
C ASP A 142 1.29 -8.00 9.74
N PHE A 143 0.94 -6.73 9.62
CA PHE A 143 -0.10 -6.18 8.76
C PHE A 143 -0.13 -6.79 7.35
N CYS A 144 1.04 -7.09 6.79
CA CYS A 144 1.19 -7.67 5.47
C CYS A 144 0.82 -9.16 5.38
N TRP A 145 0.68 -9.89 6.48
CA TRP A 145 0.56 -11.36 6.48
C TRP A 145 -0.88 -11.87 6.62
N ASP A 146 -1.82 -10.98 6.94
CA ASP A 146 -3.23 -11.35 7.12
C ASP A 146 -4.00 -11.45 5.79
N MET A 147 -3.41 -11.02 4.67
CA MET A 147 -4.05 -10.96 3.36
C MET A 147 -3.25 -11.66 2.28
N ASN A 148 -3.94 -12.12 1.24
CA ASN A 148 -3.29 -12.60 0.02
C ASN A 148 -2.67 -11.45 -0.77
N TYR A 149 -1.57 -11.72 -1.48
CA TYR A 149 -0.86 -10.73 -2.28
C TYR A 149 -0.76 -11.13 -3.74
N ILE A 150 -1.02 -10.16 -4.62
CA ILE A 150 -0.70 -10.22 -6.03
C ILE A 150 0.43 -9.22 -6.26
N GLN A 151 1.66 -9.71 -6.44
CA GLN A 151 2.83 -8.86 -6.66
C GLN A 151 2.98 -8.51 -8.13
N LEU A 152 3.06 -7.21 -8.44
CA LEU A 152 3.38 -6.67 -9.75
C LEU A 152 4.82 -6.14 -9.78
N ASN A 153 5.47 -6.28 -10.93
CA ASN A 153 6.88 -5.90 -11.09
C ASN A 153 7.09 -4.42 -11.41
N GLU A 154 6.02 -3.69 -11.71
CA GLU A 154 6.08 -2.25 -11.98
C GLU A 154 6.47 -1.49 -10.72
N CYS A 155 7.43 -0.56 -10.88
CA CYS A 155 7.89 0.30 -9.81
C CYS A 155 7.32 1.72 -9.98
N PHE A 156 6.52 2.14 -9.00
CA PHE A 156 5.91 3.47 -8.96
C PHE A 156 6.28 4.25 -7.70
N SER A 157 7.10 3.68 -6.80
CA SER A 157 7.55 4.37 -5.60
C SER A 157 9.03 4.27 -5.37
N HIS A 158 9.61 5.40 -4.93
CA HIS A 158 10.94 5.46 -4.36
C HIS A 158 10.84 5.72 -2.86
N VAL A 159 11.41 4.83 -2.06
CA VAL A 159 11.43 4.92 -0.60
C VAL A 159 12.57 5.83 -0.15
N TYR A 160 12.24 6.78 0.69
CA TYR A 160 13.18 7.71 1.33
C TYR A 160 13.16 7.48 2.84
N ASN A 161 14.01 6.59 3.33
CA ASN A 161 14.15 6.29 4.76
C ASN A 161 14.82 7.48 5.48
N ASN A 162 14.08 8.57 5.68
CA ASN A 162 14.57 9.81 6.30
C ASN A 162 14.32 9.87 7.80
N ARG A 163 13.97 8.75 8.42
CA ARG A 163 13.64 8.65 9.82
C ARG A 163 14.88 8.39 10.70
N THR A 164 14.62 8.30 11.99
CA THR A 164 15.66 7.95 12.97
C THR A 164 16.35 6.65 12.57
N PRO A 165 17.62 6.42 12.98
CA PRO A 165 18.33 5.16 12.72
C PRO A 165 17.54 3.91 13.14
N TYR A 166 16.72 4.01 14.18
CA TYR A 166 15.86 2.93 14.66
C TYR A 166 14.75 2.59 13.64
N GLN A 167 14.07 3.59 13.10
CA GLN A 167 13.01 3.37 12.10
C GLN A 167 13.56 2.92 10.75
N ALA A 168 14.73 3.45 10.35
CA ALA A 168 15.44 2.93 9.18
C ALA A 168 15.84 1.46 9.36
N TYR A 169 16.24 1.07 10.57
CA TYR A 169 16.53 -0.32 10.91
C TYR A 169 15.28 -1.21 10.84
N LEU A 170 14.14 -0.78 11.36
CA LEU A 170 12.88 -1.52 11.27
C LEU A 170 12.42 -1.69 9.81
N SER A 171 12.49 -0.65 8.99
CA SER A 171 12.19 -0.74 7.56
C SER A 171 13.13 -1.73 6.84
N LEU A 172 14.40 -1.79 7.23
CA LEU A 172 15.37 -2.73 6.65
C LEU A 172 15.12 -4.17 7.06
N ILE A 173 14.62 -4.44 8.27
CA ILE A 173 14.26 -5.80 8.71
C ILE A 173 13.11 -6.32 7.86
N HIS A 174 12.07 -5.53 7.63
CA HIS A 174 10.94 -5.94 6.77
C HIS A 174 11.36 -6.21 5.32
N ILE A 175 12.39 -5.53 4.82
CA ILE A 175 12.97 -5.77 3.48
C ILE A 175 13.86 -7.02 3.46
N SER A 176 14.51 -7.37 4.57
CA SER A 176 15.52 -8.43 4.65
C SER A 176 14.99 -9.77 5.14
N GLU A 177 13.76 -9.84 5.64
CA GLU A 177 13.14 -11.13 5.94
C GLU A 177 12.89 -11.90 4.63
N PRO A 178 13.52 -13.07 4.47
CA PRO A 178 13.33 -13.87 3.27
C PRO A 178 11.87 -14.26 3.18
N THR A 179 11.24 -13.90 2.08
CA THR A 179 9.91 -14.40 1.71
C THR A 179 9.95 -15.92 1.83
N ARG A 180 9.39 -16.49 2.88
CA ARG A 180 9.20 -17.94 2.97
C ARG A 180 8.22 -18.32 1.87
N LEU A 181 8.76 -18.74 0.75
CA LEU A 181 8.00 -19.44 -0.26
C LEU A 181 7.30 -20.61 0.43
N ARG A 182 5.99 -20.52 0.60
CA ARG A 182 5.18 -21.70 0.91
C ARG A 182 5.20 -22.58 -0.33
N THR A 183 5.95 -23.65 -0.26
CA THR A 183 5.82 -24.81 -1.16
C THR A 183 4.50 -25.52 -0.88
#